data_2114c24d1bb79d9525a7e46e1e7cc6db
#
_entry.id   2114c24d1bb79d9525a7e46e1e7cc6db
#
_cell.length_a   1.000
_cell.length_b   1.000
_cell.length_c   1.000
_cell.angle_alpha   90.00
_cell.angle_beta   90.00
_cell.angle_gamma   90.00
#
_symmetry.space_group_name_H-M   'P 1'
#
loop_
_entity.id
_entity.type
_entity.pdbx_description
1 polymer ?
#
loop_
_entity_poly.entity_id
_entity_poly.type
_entity_poly.pdbx_seq_one_letter_code
_entity_poly.pdbx_strand_id
1 'polypeptide(L)'
;MKCNALKKILAAALAAVMTLGLCACGGKSETPASSEPSVSDPSKPYAGHTLYVANWQGYNSDADYCEKAFEDATGCSVEHVYFNSYEELMTTLMTGGNQTIDAVVLSNNYTQWFHEEGLIMNVDPALIPNYELVADVYKDLAPYAVDEAGNLFAFPWCNGTSSIAYNPDYVDFEIKHWSDLLDPRLTGHVMVLNGDGDDWVIGCLLAGEDSDDIENVDIEKVRAALKQLKGQLLGFWATNDEQIMPWLAGDFWAGEIWSGPYTELINNPDTNIKLVHPEEGTVGYIDYWSIVEGTDEFELACEWINWIESTEQQTAMATGISEAYPGDYFTYTPINAEAINNLTDEQKVTLQLDPMPSCIKLLPYIADPELKDQWTDLYQEFVS
;
A
#
# COMPACT_ATOMS: atom_id res chain seq x y z
N MET A 1 50.04 14.92 22.37
CA MET A 1 49.84 16.32 22.76
C MET A 1 49.61 17.22 21.53
N LYS A 2 48.64 16.99 20.67
CA LYS A 2 48.31 17.88 19.52
C LYS A 2 46.82 17.93 19.20
N CYS A 3 45.94 17.66 20.17
CA CYS A 3 44.49 17.64 19.91
C CYS A 3 43.66 18.67 20.71
N ASN A 4 44.30 19.52 21.54
CA ASN A 4 43.60 20.50 22.38
C ASN A 4 43.70 21.95 21.89
N ALA A 5 44.42 22.24 20.82
CA ALA A 5 44.57 23.60 20.28
C ALA A 5 43.45 23.98 19.28
N LEU A 6 42.85 23.00 18.59
CA LEU A 6 41.80 23.26 17.59
C LEU A 6 40.43 23.55 18.19
N LYS A 7 40.14 23.05 19.41
CA LYS A 7 38.83 23.27 20.10
C LYS A 7 38.74 24.65 20.77
N LYS A 8 39.82 25.35 20.96
CA LYS A 8 39.83 26.70 21.57
C LYS A 8 39.73 27.84 20.54
N ILE A 9 39.93 27.57 19.27
CA ILE A 9 39.80 28.57 18.19
C ILE A 9 38.38 28.67 17.67
N LEU A 10 37.58 27.57 17.75
CA LEU A 10 36.19 27.60 17.34
C LEU A 10 35.23 28.25 18.37
N ALA A 11 35.60 28.31 19.65
CA ALA A 11 34.80 28.95 20.70
C ALA A 11 34.92 30.47 20.75
N ALA A 12 35.97 31.06 20.14
CA ALA A 12 36.19 32.51 20.14
C ALA A 12 35.56 33.23 18.91
N ALA A 13 35.14 32.49 17.88
CA ALA A 13 34.51 33.07 16.69
C ALA A 13 32.98 33.22 16.79
N LEU A 14 32.33 32.57 17.75
CA LEU A 14 30.86 32.68 17.96
C LEU A 14 30.43 33.77 18.95
N ALA A 15 31.37 34.39 19.67
CA ALA A 15 31.06 35.43 20.65
C ALA A 15 31.16 36.89 20.11
N ALA A 16 31.58 37.09 18.85
CA ALA A 16 31.82 38.40 18.27
C ALA A 16 30.71 38.96 17.34
N VAL A 17 29.59 38.26 17.18
CA VAL A 17 28.49 38.68 16.28
C VAL A 17 27.25 39.22 17.01
N MET A 18 27.25 39.24 18.35
CA MET A 18 26.05 39.67 19.13
C MET A 18 26.16 41.06 19.79
N THR A 19 27.05 41.94 19.35
CA THR A 19 27.18 43.30 19.96
C THR A 19 27.31 44.44 18.97
N LEU A 20 26.51 44.49 17.92
CA LEU A 20 26.37 45.72 17.10
C LEU A 20 24.97 45.85 16.57
N GLY A 21 24.05 46.38 17.38
CA GLY A 21 22.67 46.61 16.94
C GLY A 21 21.81 47.37 17.96
N LEU A 22 22.37 48.29 18.71
CA LEU A 22 21.58 49.18 19.55
C LEU A 22 22.14 50.58 19.41
N CYS A 23 21.56 51.35 18.46
CA CYS A 23 21.39 52.81 18.56
C CYS A 23 20.88 53.37 17.21
N ALA A 24 19.55 53.60 17.13
CA ALA A 24 19.02 54.77 16.41
C ALA A 24 17.59 54.97 16.84
N CYS A 25 17.37 56.09 17.46
CA CYS A 25 16.11 56.63 17.97
C CYS A 25 15.09 56.96 16.91
N GLY A 26 13.84 56.87 17.35
CA GLY A 26 12.88 57.94 17.01
C GLY A 26 11.65 57.47 16.22
N GLY A 27 10.53 57.35 16.91
CA GLY A 27 9.29 57.80 16.35
C GLY A 27 8.19 56.78 16.14
N LYS A 28 7.17 56.96 16.95
CA LYS A 28 5.79 56.48 16.88
C LYS A 28 5.52 55.09 17.43
N SER A 29 4.88 55.10 18.56
CA SER A 29 4.09 54.02 19.12
C SER A 29 2.99 53.65 18.13
N GLU A 30 3.20 52.55 17.40
CA GLU A 30 2.12 51.82 16.77
C GLU A 30 1.73 50.71 17.76
N THR A 31 0.50 50.77 18.20
CA THR A 31 -0.21 49.72 18.94
C THR A 31 -0.03 48.42 18.19
N PRO A 32 0.25 47.28 18.84
CA PRO A 32 0.22 45.99 18.15
C PRO A 32 -1.18 45.85 17.55
N ALA A 33 -1.22 45.66 16.25
CA ALA A 33 -2.45 45.26 15.57
C ALA A 33 -2.94 43.99 16.29
N SER A 34 -4.11 44.06 16.92
CA SER A 34 -4.84 42.89 17.32
C SER A 34 -5.01 42.07 16.05
N SER A 35 -4.43 40.87 16.02
CA SER A 35 -4.83 39.86 15.05
C SER A 35 -6.36 39.71 15.24
N GLU A 36 -7.12 40.24 14.29
CA GLU A 36 -8.52 39.86 14.16
C GLU A 36 -8.54 38.35 14.01
N PRO A 37 -9.44 37.63 14.70
CA PRO A 37 -9.64 36.22 14.42
C PRO A 37 -9.96 36.13 12.93
N SER A 38 -9.13 35.39 12.19
CA SER A 38 -9.43 35.06 10.80
C SER A 38 -10.82 34.44 10.80
N VAL A 39 -11.76 35.09 10.12
CA VAL A 39 -13.07 34.48 9.87
C VAL A 39 -12.75 33.26 9.08
N SER A 40 -12.85 32.08 9.69
CA SER A 40 -12.69 30.81 8.99
C SER A 40 -13.70 30.79 7.86
N ASP A 41 -13.22 30.62 6.66
CA ASP A 41 -14.09 30.43 5.49
C ASP A 41 -14.90 29.13 5.75
N PRO A 42 -16.24 29.21 5.85
CA PRO A 42 -17.03 28.01 6.11
C PRO A 42 -16.91 26.95 5.01
N SER A 43 -16.40 27.32 3.82
CA SER A 43 -16.11 26.40 2.75
C SER A 43 -14.75 25.72 2.88
N LYS A 44 -13.94 26.08 3.88
CA LYS A 44 -12.59 25.56 4.15
C LYS A 44 -12.46 25.22 5.65
N PRO A 45 -13.16 24.17 6.11
CA PRO A 45 -13.28 23.87 7.54
C PRO A 45 -11.95 23.57 8.23
N TYR A 46 -10.95 23.06 7.46
CA TYR A 46 -9.64 22.67 7.98
C TYR A 46 -8.51 23.59 7.51
N ALA A 47 -8.80 24.86 7.21
CA ALA A 47 -7.78 25.83 6.80
C ALA A 47 -6.72 26.02 7.89
N GLY A 48 -5.47 25.72 7.55
CA GLY A 48 -4.31 25.82 8.45
C GLY A 48 -4.01 24.54 9.24
N HIS A 49 -4.78 23.46 9.06
CA HIS A 49 -4.45 22.12 9.54
C HIS A 49 -3.55 21.41 8.53
N THR A 50 -2.75 20.47 9.00
CA THR A 50 -1.93 19.58 8.16
C THR A 50 -2.22 18.15 8.55
N LEU A 51 -2.60 17.33 7.57
CA LEU A 51 -2.79 15.90 7.72
C LEU A 51 -1.56 15.16 7.22
N TYR A 52 -0.97 14.33 8.06
CA TYR A 52 0.15 13.48 7.70
C TYR A 52 -0.35 12.06 7.41
N VAL A 53 -0.16 11.60 6.18
CA VAL A 53 -0.60 10.26 5.76
C VAL A 53 0.58 9.39 5.37
N ALA A 54 0.66 8.18 5.93
CA ALA A 54 1.70 7.23 5.55
C ALA A 54 1.18 6.26 4.48
N ASN A 55 1.87 6.22 3.35
CA ASN A 55 1.54 5.35 2.21
C ASN A 55 2.79 5.07 1.37
N TRP A 56 2.68 4.11 0.46
CA TRP A 56 3.66 3.86 -0.59
C TRP A 56 3.68 5.02 -1.58
N GLN A 57 4.89 5.39 -2.04
CA GLN A 57 5.03 6.44 -3.05
C GLN A 57 4.39 6.01 -4.38
N GLY A 58 3.60 6.91 -4.99
CA GLY A 58 2.93 6.63 -6.26
C GLY A 58 1.75 5.67 -6.14
N TYR A 59 1.17 5.54 -4.94
CA TYR A 59 0.01 4.68 -4.70
C TYR A 59 -1.30 5.46 -4.72
N ASN A 60 -1.38 6.47 -5.58
CA ASN A 60 -2.54 7.31 -5.90
C ASN A 60 -3.11 8.19 -4.77
N SER A 61 -2.81 7.96 -3.50
CA SER A 61 -3.21 8.91 -2.45
C SER A 61 -2.48 10.25 -2.60
N ASP A 62 -1.28 10.23 -3.19
CA ASP A 62 -0.43 11.36 -3.55
C ASP A 62 -0.70 11.90 -4.99
N ALA A 63 -1.72 11.39 -5.67
CA ALA A 63 -2.14 11.90 -6.96
C ALA A 63 -2.95 13.19 -6.83
N ASP A 64 -2.80 14.13 -7.78
CA ASP A 64 -3.50 15.42 -7.75
C ASP A 64 -5.03 15.27 -7.58
N TYR A 65 -5.62 14.24 -8.18
CA TYR A 65 -7.06 14.00 -8.07
C TYR A 65 -7.49 13.59 -6.66
N CYS A 66 -6.59 13.05 -5.84
CA CYS A 66 -6.84 12.64 -4.46
C CYS A 66 -6.38 13.72 -3.47
N GLU A 67 -5.05 13.93 -3.35
CA GLU A 67 -4.43 14.88 -2.42
C GLU A 67 -4.86 16.32 -2.68
N LYS A 68 -4.50 16.85 -3.86
CA LYS A 68 -4.78 18.23 -4.18
C LYS A 68 -6.28 18.54 -4.20
N ALA A 69 -7.11 17.61 -4.67
CA ALA A 69 -8.55 17.76 -4.65
C ALA A 69 -9.11 17.85 -3.23
N PHE A 70 -8.56 17.06 -2.30
CA PHE A 70 -8.89 17.11 -0.88
C PHE A 70 -8.48 18.44 -0.25
N GLU A 71 -7.25 18.92 -0.51
CA GLU A 71 -6.77 20.23 -0.07
C GLU A 71 -7.64 21.36 -0.61
N ASP A 72 -7.98 21.29 -1.90
CA ASP A 72 -8.86 22.28 -2.55
C ASP A 72 -10.28 22.24 -1.98
N ALA A 73 -10.77 21.09 -1.50
CA ALA A 73 -12.09 20.98 -0.87
C ALA A 73 -12.10 21.44 0.59
N THR A 74 -11.09 21.09 1.37
CA THR A 74 -11.09 21.23 2.83
C THR A 74 -10.30 22.44 3.34
N GLY A 75 -9.27 22.87 2.59
CA GLY A 75 -8.34 23.94 2.96
C GLY A 75 -7.20 23.50 3.86
N CYS A 76 -7.09 22.21 4.19
CA CYS A 76 -5.91 21.66 4.86
C CYS A 76 -4.72 21.54 3.91
N SER A 77 -3.57 21.17 4.45
CA SER A 77 -2.44 20.60 3.68
C SER A 77 -2.34 19.11 3.97
N VAL A 78 -1.98 18.31 2.94
CA VAL A 78 -1.68 16.88 3.10
C VAL A 78 -0.19 16.67 2.89
N GLU A 79 0.45 15.98 3.80
CA GLU A 79 1.87 15.64 3.72
C GLU A 79 2.03 14.12 3.75
N HIS A 80 2.66 13.56 2.70
CA HIS A 80 2.89 12.11 2.61
C HIS A 80 4.19 11.70 3.30
N VAL A 81 4.09 10.70 4.16
CA VAL A 81 5.21 10.01 4.80
C VAL A 81 5.39 8.66 4.10
N TYR A 82 6.39 8.57 3.22
CA TYR A 82 6.66 7.34 2.50
C TYR A 82 7.48 6.38 3.34
N PHE A 83 7.18 5.11 3.25
CA PHE A 83 7.90 4.01 3.89
C PHE A 83 8.25 2.93 2.86
N ASN A 84 9.19 2.04 3.22
CA ASN A 84 9.66 0.98 2.33
C ASN A 84 9.27 -0.42 2.84
N SER A 85 8.82 -0.52 4.11
CA SER A 85 8.26 -1.75 4.68
C SER A 85 7.34 -1.42 5.86
N TYR A 86 6.43 -2.33 6.17
CA TYR A 86 5.54 -2.17 7.34
C TYR A 86 6.30 -2.27 8.67
N GLU A 87 7.42 -2.99 8.74
CA GLU A 87 8.30 -3.04 9.90
C GLU A 87 8.98 -1.69 10.16
N GLU A 88 9.38 -0.98 9.09
CA GLU A 88 9.89 0.40 9.18
C GLU A 88 8.80 1.34 9.72
N LEU A 89 7.58 1.26 9.15
CA LEU A 89 6.44 2.06 9.58
C LEU A 89 6.08 1.78 11.05
N MET A 90 6.00 0.51 11.44
CA MET A 90 5.73 0.09 12.81
C MET A 90 6.78 0.66 13.77
N THR A 91 8.07 0.51 13.45
CA THR A 91 9.16 1.06 14.25
C THR A 91 9.04 2.59 14.38
N THR A 92 8.66 3.27 13.32
CA THR A 92 8.44 4.72 13.30
C THR A 92 7.33 5.11 14.26
N LEU A 93 6.19 4.44 14.20
CA LEU A 93 5.05 4.71 15.10
C LEU A 93 5.39 4.41 16.56
N MET A 94 6.04 3.26 16.84
CA MET A 94 6.44 2.86 18.20
C MET A 94 7.47 3.82 18.83
N THR A 95 8.26 4.54 18.02
CA THR A 95 9.29 5.48 18.51
C THR A 95 8.83 6.94 18.55
N GLY A 96 7.54 7.20 18.42
CA GLY A 96 6.92 8.52 18.53
C GLY A 96 6.49 9.15 17.22
N GLY A 97 6.49 8.38 16.12
CA GLY A 97 5.98 8.82 14.80
C GLY A 97 4.47 9.10 14.80
N ASN A 98 3.75 8.61 15.80
CA ASN A 98 2.34 8.93 16.02
C ASN A 98 2.06 10.43 16.32
N GLN A 99 3.09 11.24 16.48
CA GLN A 99 3.00 12.71 16.54
C GLN A 99 3.13 13.39 15.17
N THR A 100 3.42 12.62 14.12
CA THR A 100 3.72 13.10 12.77
C THR A 100 3.09 12.22 11.68
N ILE A 101 2.19 11.31 12.04
CA ILE A 101 1.42 10.48 11.13
C ILE A 101 0.02 10.33 11.71
N ASP A 102 -1.00 10.68 10.94
CA ASP A 102 -2.40 10.69 11.37
C ASP A 102 -3.18 9.50 10.82
N ALA A 103 -2.88 9.11 9.58
CA ALA A 103 -3.49 7.96 8.94
C ALA A 103 -2.45 7.13 8.18
N VAL A 104 -2.68 5.83 8.09
CA VAL A 104 -1.74 4.87 7.45
C VAL A 104 -2.48 3.92 6.52
N VAL A 105 -1.83 3.52 5.43
CA VAL A 105 -2.26 2.40 4.60
C VAL A 105 -1.59 1.13 5.10
N LEU A 106 -2.39 0.08 5.31
CA LEU A 106 -1.93 -1.23 5.75
C LEU A 106 -2.55 -2.33 4.89
N SER A 107 -1.77 -3.31 4.48
CA SER A 107 -2.29 -4.51 3.86
C SER A 107 -2.96 -5.42 4.91
N ASN A 108 -3.91 -6.24 4.49
CA ASN A 108 -4.75 -7.05 5.38
C ASN A 108 -3.97 -7.88 6.41
N ASN A 109 -2.80 -8.41 6.07
CA ASN A 109 -1.97 -9.20 6.97
C ASN A 109 -1.23 -8.38 8.06
N TYR A 110 -1.26 -7.03 7.96
CA TYR A 110 -0.62 -6.12 8.93
C TYR A 110 -1.62 -5.36 9.81
N THR A 111 -2.85 -5.16 9.35
CA THR A 111 -3.85 -4.34 10.07
C THR A 111 -4.06 -4.81 11.49
N GLN A 112 -4.28 -6.11 11.70
CA GLN A 112 -4.51 -6.66 13.02
C GLN A 112 -3.28 -6.52 13.92
N TRP A 113 -2.08 -6.72 13.39
CA TRP A 113 -0.84 -6.55 14.15
C TRP A 113 -0.66 -5.12 14.65
N PHE A 114 -0.89 -4.13 13.76
CA PHE A 114 -0.83 -2.72 14.16
C PHE A 114 -1.88 -2.37 15.22
N HIS A 115 -3.07 -2.96 15.12
CA HIS A 115 -4.12 -2.77 16.12
C HIS A 115 -3.77 -3.40 17.48
N GLU A 116 -3.25 -4.62 17.51
CA GLU A 116 -2.84 -5.32 18.73
C GLU A 116 -1.69 -4.62 19.47
N GLU A 117 -0.77 -4.00 18.72
CA GLU A 117 0.31 -3.17 19.29
C GLU A 117 -0.18 -1.76 19.73
N GLY A 118 -1.47 -1.45 19.54
CA GLY A 118 -2.06 -0.16 19.92
C GLY A 118 -1.54 1.01 19.08
N LEU A 119 -1.19 0.78 17.83
CA LEU A 119 -0.67 1.80 16.91
C LEU A 119 -1.77 2.45 16.08
N ILE A 120 -2.90 1.77 15.89
CA ILE A 120 -4.09 2.27 15.22
C ILE A 120 -5.31 2.09 16.12
N MET A 121 -6.31 2.93 15.93
CA MET A 121 -7.45 3.03 16.83
C MET A 121 -8.74 2.50 16.20
N ASN A 122 -9.69 2.13 17.07
CA ASN A 122 -11.07 1.85 16.66
C ASN A 122 -11.79 3.14 16.26
N VAL A 123 -12.55 3.09 15.18
CA VAL A 123 -13.30 4.24 14.65
C VAL A 123 -14.77 3.85 14.46
N ASP A 124 -15.67 4.71 14.90
CA ASP A 124 -17.11 4.54 14.63
C ASP A 124 -17.35 4.74 13.11
N PRO A 125 -17.84 3.72 12.38
CA PRO A 125 -18.08 3.83 10.95
C PRO A 125 -19.09 4.93 10.59
N ALA A 126 -19.92 5.40 11.53
CA ALA A 126 -20.80 6.54 11.31
C ALA A 126 -20.04 7.85 11.04
N LEU A 127 -18.75 7.94 11.39
CA LEU A 127 -17.87 9.07 11.07
C LEU A 127 -17.31 9.02 9.65
N ILE A 128 -17.48 7.89 8.96
CA ILE A 128 -17.01 7.64 7.59
C ILE A 128 -18.20 7.13 6.75
N PRO A 129 -19.14 8.01 6.39
CA PRO A 129 -20.39 7.62 5.72
C PRO A 129 -20.20 6.85 4.40
N ASN A 130 -19.12 7.12 3.66
CA ASN A 130 -18.84 6.43 2.40
C ASN A 130 -18.44 4.96 2.59
N TYR A 131 -18.14 4.51 3.82
CA TYR A 131 -17.97 3.09 4.14
C TYR A 131 -19.22 2.26 3.79
N GLU A 132 -20.41 2.85 3.82
CA GLU A 132 -21.64 2.18 3.38
C GLU A 132 -21.63 1.82 1.88
N LEU A 133 -20.83 2.53 1.06
CA LEU A 133 -20.66 2.29 -0.37
C LEU A 133 -19.68 1.16 -0.69
N VAL A 134 -18.94 0.67 0.29
CA VAL A 134 -18.05 -0.49 0.13
C VAL A 134 -18.89 -1.70 -0.27
N ALA A 135 -18.47 -2.43 -1.31
CA ALA A 135 -19.17 -3.61 -1.78
C ALA A 135 -19.16 -4.72 -0.70
N ASP A 136 -20.28 -5.44 -0.58
CA ASP A 136 -20.47 -6.43 0.49
C ASP A 136 -19.37 -7.50 0.54
N VAL A 137 -18.83 -7.87 -0.62
CA VAL A 137 -17.70 -8.85 -0.70
C VAL A 137 -16.47 -8.39 0.08
N TYR A 138 -16.21 -7.09 0.16
CA TYR A 138 -15.08 -6.54 0.91
C TYR A 138 -15.41 -6.30 2.38
N LYS A 139 -16.68 -6.19 2.75
CA LYS A 139 -17.13 -6.17 4.14
C LYS A 139 -17.07 -7.55 4.77
N ASP A 140 -17.45 -8.60 4.01
CA ASP A 140 -17.41 -9.99 4.47
C ASP A 140 -15.97 -10.53 4.64
N LEU A 141 -14.99 -9.94 3.93
CA LEU A 141 -13.57 -10.23 4.07
C LEU A 141 -12.91 -9.45 5.22
N ALA A 142 -13.68 -8.78 6.05
CA ALA A 142 -13.22 -7.89 7.12
C ALA A 142 -12.76 -8.53 8.47
N PRO A 143 -12.42 -9.84 8.64
CA PRO A 143 -11.83 -10.29 9.89
C PRO A 143 -10.52 -9.53 10.22
N TYR A 144 -9.89 -8.95 9.19
CA TYR A 144 -8.68 -8.14 9.32
C TYR A 144 -8.94 -6.66 9.67
N ALA A 145 -10.20 -6.25 9.84
CA ALA A 145 -10.59 -4.86 10.03
C ALA A 145 -11.39 -4.60 11.31
N VAL A 146 -11.74 -5.65 12.06
CA VAL A 146 -12.57 -5.58 13.26
C VAL A 146 -11.91 -6.31 14.43
N ASP A 147 -12.05 -5.73 15.63
CA ASP A 147 -11.61 -6.37 16.86
C ASP A 147 -12.59 -7.47 17.33
N GLU A 148 -12.25 -8.19 18.40
CA GLU A 148 -13.08 -9.25 18.98
C GLU A 148 -14.48 -8.75 19.44
N ALA A 149 -14.63 -7.46 19.72
CA ALA A 149 -15.92 -6.85 20.09
C ALA A 149 -16.72 -6.36 18.87
N GLY A 150 -16.15 -6.45 17.67
CA GLY A 150 -16.77 -6.03 16.42
C GLY A 150 -16.60 -4.52 16.12
N ASN A 151 -15.65 -3.85 16.79
CA ASN A 151 -15.33 -2.46 16.47
C ASN A 151 -14.39 -2.41 15.26
N LEU A 152 -14.64 -1.47 14.34
CA LEU A 152 -13.84 -1.29 13.14
C LEU A 152 -12.58 -0.48 13.44
N PHE A 153 -11.41 -0.94 12.97
CA PHE A 153 -10.13 -0.24 13.09
C PHE A 153 -9.42 -0.02 11.75
N ALA A 154 -9.96 -0.59 10.66
CA ALA A 154 -9.42 -0.43 9.32
C ALA A 154 -10.56 -0.36 8.30
N PHE A 155 -10.39 0.49 7.29
CA PHE A 155 -11.37 0.77 6.24
C PHE A 155 -10.80 0.31 4.90
N PRO A 156 -11.44 -0.61 4.17
CA PRO A 156 -10.91 -1.10 2.91
C PRO A 156 -10.84 0.04 1.90
N TRP A 157 -9.79 0.09 1.12
CA TRP A 157 -9.54 1.14 0.13
C TRP A 157 -9.46 0.62 -1.30
N CYS A 158 -8.58 -0.32 -1.52
CA CYS A 158 -8.44 -0.99 -2.81
C CYS A 158 -8.06 -2.45 -2.60
N ASN A 159 -8.18 -3.24 -3.64
CA ASN A 159 -7.67 -4.59 -3.64
C ASN A 159 -6.82 -4.85 -4.88
N GLY A 160 -6.01 -5.88 -4.81
CA GLY A 160 -5.23 -6.36 -5.93
C GLY A 160 -5.05 -7.86 -5.86
N THR A 161 -4.48 -8.40 -6.92
CA THR A 161 -4.10 -9.80 -7.02
C THR A 161 -2.66 -9.91 -7.48
N SER A 162 -1.99 -10.93 -6.96
CA SER A 162 -0.77 -11.49 -7.52
C SER A 162 -1.15 -12.78 -8.24
N SER A 163 -1.37 -12.68 -9.55
CA SER A 163 -1.79 -13.79 -10.40
C SER A 163 -0.62 -14.29 -11.24
N ILE A 164 -0.82 -15.35 -12.02
CA ILE A 164 0.17 -15.77 -13.01
C ILE A 164 -0.06 -15.01 -14.32
N ALA A 165 1.02 -14.44 -14.89
CA ALA A 165 1.04 -14.05 -16.28
C ALA A 165 2.05 -14.87 -17.06
N TYR A 166 1.78 -15.08 -18.37
CA TYR A 166 2.76 -15.68 -19.27
C TYR A 166 2.70 -15.08 -20.67
N ASN A 167 3.83 -15.14 -21.38
CA ASN A 167 3.96 -14.68 -22.76
C ASN A 167 3.77 -15.84 -23.73
N PRO A 168 2.66 -15.87 -24.52
CA PRO A 168 2.38 -16.96 -25.47
C PRO A 168 3.40 -17.09 -26.62
N ASP A 169 4.24 -16.08 -26.84
CA ASP A 169 5.28 -16.16 -27.87
C ASP A 169 6.45 -17.04 -27.44
N TYR A 170 6.66 -17.20 -26.13
CA TYR A 170 7.72 -18.03 -25.54
C TYR A 170 7.18 -19.30 -24.88
N VAL A 171 5.93 -19.28 -24.38
CA VAL A 171 5.28 -20.39 -23.68
C VAL A 171 4.24 -21.03 -24.60
N ASP A 172 4.54 -22.20 -25.15
CA ASP A 172 3.73 -22.91 -26.15
C ASP A 172 2.69 -23.88 -25.55
N PHE A 173 2.48 -23.82 -24.24
CA PHE A 173 1.49 -24.61 -23.50
C PHE A 173 0.61 -23.71 -22.63
N GLU A 174 -0.52 -24.24 -22.24
CA GLU A 174 -1.47 -23.53 -21.39
C GLU A 174 -1.03 -23.65 -19.93
N ILE A 175 -0.96 -22.51 -19.22
CA ILE A 175 -0.73 -22.43 -17.78
C ILE A 175 -2.10 -22.30 -17.12
N LYS A 176 -2.37 -23.10 -16.07
CA LYS A 176 -3.61 -23.12 -15.29
C LYS A 176 -3.38 -23.20 -13.78
N HIS A 177 -2.19 -23.65 -13.39
CA HIS A 177 -1.83 -23.95 -12.01
C HIS A 177 -0.51 -23.29 -11.66
N TRP A 178 -0.31 -22.96 -10.39
CA TRP A 178 1.02 -22.53 -9.91
C TRP A 178 2.09 -23.58 -10.20
N SER A 179 1.74 -24.85 -10.14
CA SER A 179 2.65 -25.96 -10.47
C SER A 179 3.12 -25.98 -11.93
N ASP A 180 2.42 -25.34 -12.85
CA ASP A 180 2.86 -25.22 -14.25
C ASP A 180 4.13 -24.37 -14.39
N LEU A 181 4.39 -23.46 -13.43
CA LEU A 181 5.65 -22.71 -13.36
C LEU A 181 6.87 -23.59 -13.08
N LEU A 182 6.66 -24.84 -12.64
CA LEU A 182 7.72 -25.83 -12.43
C LEU A 182 8.11 -26.59 -13.68
N ASP A 183 7.48 -26.32 -14.84
CA ASP A 183 7.83 -26.96 -16.11
C ASP A 183 9.29 -26.64 -16.48
N PRO A 184 10.13 -27.65 -16.78
CA PRO A 184 11.55 -27.44 -17.10
C PRO A 184 11.81 -26.50 -18.29
N ARG A 185 10.81 -26.28 -19.17
CA ARG A 185 10.91 -25.34 -20.29
C ARG A 185 10.98 -23.89 -19.85
N LEU A 186 10.53 -23.57 -18.63
CA LEU A 186 10.54 -22.24 -18.05
C LEU A 186 11.80 -21.94 -17.22
N THR A 187 12.71 -22.90 -17.06
CA THR A 187 13.90 -22.75 -16.20
C THR A 187 14.72 -21.51 -16.58
N GLY A 188 14.89 -20.58 -15.65
CA GLY A 188 15.62 -19.33 -15.84
C GLY A 188 14.78 -18.20 -16.47
N HIS A 189 13.45 -18.38 -16.57
CA HIS A 189 12.52 -17.40 -17.15
C HIS A 189 11.28 -17.16 -16.29
N VAL A 190 11.26 -17.65 -15.05
CA VAL A 190 10.20 -17.40 -14.07
C VAL A 190 10.63 -16.30 -13.12
N MET A 191 9.73 -15.38 -12.81
CA MET A 191 9.94 -14.38 -11.76
C MET A 191 8.75 -14.39 -10.79
N VAL A 192 9.04 -14.11 -9.53
CA VAL A 192 8.06 -13.97 -8.45
C VAL A 192 8.42 -12.81 -7.54
N LEU A 193 7.50 -12.37 -6.71
CA LEU A 193 7.71 -11.29 -5.76
C LEU A 193 8.82 -11.63 -4.75
N ASN A 194 9.60 -10.64 -4.38
CA ASN A 194 10.48 -10.65 -3.22
C ASN A 194 9.72 -10.02 -2.03
N GLY A 195 8.78 -10.76 -1.48
CA GLY A 195 7.91 -10.26 -0.41
C GLY A 195 7.32 -11.38 0.43
N ASP A 196 7.38 -11.23 1.74
CA ASP A 196 6.77 -12.16 2.67
C ASP A 196 5.25 -12.06 2.63
N GLY A 197 4.60 -13.21 2.51
CA GLY A 197 3.16 -13.35 2.39
C GLY A 197 2.73 -13.96 1.07
N ASP A 198 3.03 -13.37 -0.06
CA ASP A 198 2.73 -13.92 -1.39
C ASP A 198 3.44 -15.29 -1.58
N ASP A 199 4.73 -15.35 -1.29
CA ASP A 199 5.50 -16.60 -1.37
C ASP A 199 5.01 -17.67 -0.40
N TRP A 200 4.47 -17.29 0.78
CA TRP A 200 3.86 -18.26 1.70
C TRP A 200 2.60 -18.86 1.09
N VAL A 201 1.71 -18.04 0.55
CA VAL A 201 0.48 -18.49 -0.12
C VAL A 201 0.82 -19.34 -1.33
N ILE A 202 1.71 -18.88 -2.22
CA ILE A 202 2.16 -19.63 -3.40
C ILE A 202 2.79 -20.96 -2.99
N GLY A 203 3.61 -20.95 -1.96
CA GLY A 203 4.24 -22.15 -1.40
C GLY A 203 3.22 -23.18 -0.88
N CYS A 204 2.17 -22.72 -0.18
CA CYS A 204 1.05 -23.57 0.26
C CYS A 204 0.29 -24.15 -0.94
N LEU A 205 -0.07 -23.33 -1.93
CA LEU A 205 -0.78 -23.78 -3.13
C LEU A 205 0.04 -24.80 -3.92
N LEU A 206 1.35 -24.58 -4.10
CA LEU A 206 2.27 -25.53 -4.72
C LEU A 206 2.39 -26.86 -3.94
N ALA A 207 2.33 -26.78 -2.62
CA ALA A 207 2.42 -27.95 -1.73
C ALA A 207 1.09 -28.70 -1.59
N GLY A 208 -0.03 -28.13 -2.08
CA GLY A 208 -1.38 -28.64 -1.87
C GLY A 208 -1.88 -28.47 -0.42
N GLU A 209 -1.36 -27.46 0.28
CA GLU A 209 -1.75 -27.08 1.63
C GLU A 209 -2.75 -25.88 1.57
N ASP A 210 -3.53 -25.69 2.63
CA ASP A 210 -4.51 -24.61 2.69
C ASP A 210 -3.91 -23.38 3.40
N SER A 211 -3.65 -22.31 2.65
CA SER A 211 -3.09 -21.07 3.20
C SER A 211 -4.06 -20.32 4.13
N ASP A 212 -5.36 -20.60 4.08
CA ASP A 212 -6.33 -20.00 5.00
C ASP A 212 -6.28 -20.68 6.40
N ASP A 213 -5.64 -21.85 6.50
CA ASP A 213 -5.39 -22.57 7.75
C ASP A 213 -3.88 -22.67 8.03
N ILE A 214 -3.21 -21.52 7.96
CA ILE A 214 -1.74 -21.38 7.99
C ILE A 214 -1.11 -22.03 9.24
N GLU A 215 -1.84 -22.13 10.34
CA GLU A 215 -1.38 -22.73 11.59
C GLU A 215 -1.24 -24.27 11.52
N ASN A 216 -1.96 -24.92 10.58
CA ASN A 216 -1.98 -26.37 10.41
C ASN A 216 -1.24 -26.84 9.14
N VAL A 217 -0.56 -25.95 8.44
CA VAL A 217 0.21 -26.23 7.23
C VAL A 217 1.45 -27.08 7.55
N ASP A 218 1.73 -28.06 6.70
CA ASP A 218 3.02 -28.80 6.73
C ASP A 218 4.13 -27.94 6.10
N ILE A 219 4.81 -27.14 6.91
CA ILE A 219 5.84 -26.19 6.48
C ILE A 219 6.99 -26.85 5.71
N GLU A 220 7.28 -28.15 5.97
CA GLU A 220 8.34 -28.87 5.26
C GLU A 220 7.92 -29.21 3.82
N LYS A 221 6.63 -29.45 3.57
CA LYS A 221 6.13 -29.59 2.20
C LYS A 221 6.20 -28.25 1.45
N VAL A 222 5.84 -27.15 2.12
CA VAL A 222 5.94 -25.79 1.56
C VAL A 222 7.40 -25.47 1.22
N ARG A 223 8.33 -25.74 2.15
CA ARG A 223 9.77 -25.59 1.92
C ARG A 223 10.25 -26.36 0.69
N ALA A 224 9.81 -27.61 0.54
CA ALA A 224 10.17 -28.43 -0.61
C ALA A 224 9.60 -27.87 -1.93
N ALA A 225 8.38 -27.33 -1.91
CA ALA A 225 7.73 -26.73 -3.06
C ALA A 225 8.42 -25.41 -3.49
N LEU A 226 8.68 -24.51 -2.54
CA LEU A 226 9.40 -23.26 -2.81
C LEU A 226 10.83 -23.51 -3.32
N LYS A 227 11.51 -24.55 -2.81
CA LYS A 227 12.82 -24.94 -3.34
C LYS A 227 12.76 -25.40 -4.81
N GLN A 228 11.66 -26.04 -5.23
CA GLN A 228 11.47 -26.40 -6.64
C GLN A 228 11.23 -25.15 -7.48
N LEU A 229 10.36 -24.25 -7.01
CA LEU A 229 10.09 -22.98 -7.69
C LEU A 229 11.38 -22.15 -7.83
N LYS A 230 12.18 -22.04 -6.77
CA LYS A 230 13.47 -21.35 -6.80
C LYS A 230 14.39 -21.87 -7.92
N GLY A 231 14.34 -23.16 -8.21
CA GLY A 231 15.09 -23.78 -9.32
C GLY A 231 14.67 -23.32 -10.71
N GLN A 232 13.50 -22.69 -10.87
CA GLN A 232 12.98 -22.18 -12.12
C GLN A 232 13.26 -20.69 -12.31
N LEU A 233 13.59 -19.96 -11.22
CA LEU A 233 13.60 -18.51 -11.25
C LEU A 233 14.73 -17.93 -12.12
N LEU A 234 14.39 -16.91 -12.89
CA LEU A 234 15.29 -15.88 -13.39
C LEU A 234 15.75 -14.98 -12.23
N GLY A 235 14.82 -14.63 -11.35
CA GLY A 235 15.04 -13.78 -10.19
C GLY A 235 13.74 -13.41 -9.50
N PHE A 236 13.87 -12.53 -8.55
CA PHE A 236 12.77 -11.91 -7.83
C PHE A 236 12.56 -10.48 -8.32
N TRP A 237 11.38 -9.94 -8.10
CA TRP A 237 11.06 -8.54 -8.31
C TRP A 237 10.44 -7.94 -7.03
N ALA A 238 10.57 -6.64 -6.83
CA ALA A 238 10.00 -5.91 -5.69
C ALA A 238 9.27 -4.63 -6.11
N THR A 239 9.39 -4.23 -7.38
CA THR A 239 8.77 -3.00 -7.89
C THR A 239 8.05 -3.26 -9.22
N ASN A 240 7.19 -2.32 -9.64
CA ASN A 240 6.53 -2.40 -10.94
C ASN A 240 7.53 -2.47 -12.10
N ASP A 241 8.57 -1.63 -12.07
CA ASP A 241 9.60 -1.59 -13.11
C ASP A 241 10.37 -2.91 -13.21
N GLU A 242 10.63 -3.57 -12.07
CA GLU A 242 11.32 -4.86 -12.02
C GLU A 242 10.48 -6.02 -12.58
N GLN A 243 9.16 -5.86 -12.70
CA GLN A 243 8.29 -6.78 -13.43
C GLN A 243 8.26 -6.44 -14.92
N ILE A 244 8.05 -5.16 -15.26
CA ILE A 244 7.81 -4.67 -16.60
C ILE A 244 9.07 -4.77 -17.49
N MET A 245 10.22 -4.33 -16.98
CA MET A 245 11.44 -4.27 -17.80
C MET A 245 11.96 -5.61 -18.27
N PRO A 246 12.04 -6.70 -17.43
CA PRO A 246 12.41 -8.04 -17.90
C PRO A 246 11.39 -8.64 -18.87
N TRP A 247 10.09 -8.31 -18.70
CA TRP A 247 9.05 -8.72 -19.63
C TRP A 247 9.28 -8.13 -21.02
N LEU A 248 9.49 -6.82 -21.09
CA LEU A 248 9.78 -6.12 -22.34
C LEU A 248 11.10 -6.56 -23.00
N ALA A 249 12.09 -6.98 -22.18
CA ALA A 249 13.35 -7.53 -22.67
C ALA A 249 13.20 -8.97 -23.20
N GLY A 250 12.09 -9.68 -22.91
CA GLY A 250 11.88 -11.07 -23.29
C GLY A 250 12.60 -12.08 -22.42
N ASP A 251 13.03 -11.68 -21.23
CA ASP A 251 13.70 -12.53 -20.23
C ASP A 251 12.71 -13.18 -19.28
N PHE A 252 11.63 -12.50 -18.91
CA PHE A 252 10.54 -12.96 -18.06
C PHE A 252 9.42 -13.54 -18.95
N TRP A 253 9.22 -14.87 -18.92
CA TRP A 253 8.26 -15.56 -19.77
C TRP A 253 6.97 -15.96 -19.06
N ALA A 254 7.07 -16.34 -17.80
CA ALA A 254 5.92 -16.71 -16.97
C ALA A 254 6.23 -16.51 -15.49
N GLY A 255 5.23 -16.18 -14.70
CA GLY A 255 5.39 -16.05 -13.26
C GLY A 255 4.35 -15.14 -12.64
N GLU A 256 4.63 -14.77 -11.43
CA GLU A 256 3.77 -13.90 -10.65
C GLU A 256 3.83 -12.46 -11.16
N ILE A 257 2.66 -11.81 -11.21
CA ILE A 257 2.53 -10.41 -11.62
C ILE A 257 1.42 -9.73 -10.83
N TRP A 258 1.65 -8.50 -10.42
CA TRP A 258 0.61 -7.65 -9.86
C TRP A 258 -0.35 -7.14 -10.93
N SER A 259 -1.57 -6.79 -10.51
CA SER A 259 -2.60 -6.24 -11.39
C SER A 259 -2.19 -4.93 -12.08
N GLY A 260 -1.47 -4.05 -11.40
CA GLY A 260 -0.98 -2.78 -11.97
C GLY A 260 -0.04 -2.98 -13.18
N PRO A 261 1.12 -3.65 -13.03
CA PRO A 261 2.01 -3.98 -14.15
C PRO A 261 1.33 -4.77 -15.27
N TYR A 262 0.43 -5.70 -14.94
CA TYR A 262 -0.37 -6.39 -15.95
C TYR A 262 -1.19 -5.41 -16.80
N THR A 263 -1.85 -4.45 -16.15
CA THR A 263 -2.64 -3.41 -16.84
C THR A 263 -1.78 -2.56 -17.78
N GLU A 264 -0.57 -2.23 -17.39
CA GLU A 264 0.37 -1.49 -18.23
C GLU A 264 0.82 -2.34 -19.44
N LEU A 265 1.20 -3.58 -19.19
CA LEU A 265 1.67 -4.49 -20.24
C LEU A 265 0.60 -4.85 -21.26
N ILE A 266 -0.65 -5.09 -20.83
CA ILE A 266 -1.74 -5.45 -21.78
C ILE A 266 -2.12 -4.27 -22.69
N ASN A 267 -1.91 -3.04 -22.23
CA ASN A 267 -2.14 -1.83 -23.02
C ASN A 267 -0.97 -1.48 -23.96
N ASN A 268 0.17 -2.13 -23.81
CA ASN A 268 1.34 -1.92 -24.68
C ASN A 268 1.22 -2.79 -25.93
N PRO A 269 1.13 -2.21 -27.17
CA PRO A 269 0.95 -2.96 -28.39
C PRO A 269 2.13 -3.87 -28.76
N ASP A 270 3.29 -3.67 -28.16
CA ASP A 270 4.50 -4.45 -28.42
C ASP A 270 4.64 -5.66 -27.48
N THR A 271 3.64 -5.90 -26.62
CA THR A 271 3.64 -7.03 -25.69
C THR A 271 2.57 -8.06 -26.03
N ASN A 272 2.88 -9.32 -25.74
CA ASN A 272 1.91 -10.41 -25.74
C ASN A 272 1.89 -11.01 -24.32
N ILE A 273 0.75 -10.85 -23.63
CA ILE A 273 0.61 -11.27 -22.24
C ILE A 273 -0.77 -11.92 -22.05
N LYS A 274 -0.78 -13.03 -21.32
CA LYS A 274 -1.99 -13.66 -20.82
C LYS A 274 -1.94 -13.72 -19.31
N LEU A 275 -3.03 -13.27 -18.68
CA LEU A 275 -3.27 -13.48 -17.27
C LEU A 275 -3.95 -14.82 -17.03
N VAL A 276 -3.61 -15.46 -15.94
CA VAL A 276 -4.20 -16.70 -15.47
C VAL A 276 -4.54 -16.54 -13.99
N HIS A 277 -5.79 -16.80 -13.65
CA HIS A 277 -6.18 -17.05 -12.26
C HIS A 277 -6.08 -18.56 -12.04
N PRO A 278 -5.09 -19.04 -11.26
CA PRO A 278 -4.88 -20.47 -11.03
C PRO A 278 -6.12 -21.15 -10.45
N GLU A 279 -6.37 -22.39 -10.85
CA GLU A 279 -7.58 -23.13 -10.43
C GLU A 279 -7.61 -23.37 -8.90
N GLU A 280 -6.45 -23.53 -8.26
CA GLU A 280 -6.28 -23.70 -6.82
C GLU A 280 -6.40 -22.41 -6.01
N GLY A 281 -6.27 -21.25 -6.65
CA GLY A 281 -6.43 -19.92 -6.05
C GLY A 281 -5.41 -18.91 -6.55
N THR A 282 -5.83 -17.65 -6.49
CA THR A 282 -5.02 -16.46 -6.78
C THR A 282 -4.66 -15.80 -5.47
N VAL A 283 -3.40 -15.42 -5.30
CA VAL A 283 -2.99 -14.57 -4.16
C VAL A 283 -3.69 -13.23 -4.28
N GLY A 284 -4.21 -12.72 -3.18
CA GLY A 284 -4.87 -11.43 -3.15
C GLY A 284 -4.56 -10.65 -1.88
N TYR A 285 -4.66 -9.35 -1.99
CA TYR A 285 -4.53 -8.44 -0.87
C TYR A 285 -5.64 -7.40 -0.90
N ILE A 286 -5.98 -6.89 0.27
CA ILE A 286 -6.84 -5.73 0.45
C ILE A 286 -6.05 -4.75 1.27
N ASP A 287 -5.93 -3.52 0.77
CA ASP A 287 -5.30 -2.44 1.51
C ASP A 287 -6.35 -1.58 2.19
N TYR A 288 -6.05 -1.20 3.40
CA TYR A 288 -6.93 -0.50 4.31
C TYR A 288 -6.33 0.82 4.76
N TRP A 289 -7.16 1.84 4.93
CA TRP A 289 -6.80 3.00 5.70
C TRP A 289 -7.16 2.81 7.17
N SER A 290 -6.24 3.21 8.03
CA SER A 290 -6.43 3.19 9.49
C SER A 290 -5.98 4.52 10.09
N ILE A 291 -6.60 4.92 11.20
CA ILE A 291 -6.24 6.14 11.93
C ILE A 291 -5.24 5.79 13.03
N VAL A 292 -4.15 6.54 13.11
CA VAL A 292 -3.07 6.31 14.08
C VAL A 292 -3.55 6.68 15.49
N GLU A 293 -3.26 5.81 16.47
CA GLU A 293 -3.61 6.05 17.88
C GLU A 293 -2.88 7.28 18.41
N GLY A 294 -3.65 8.22 18.97
CA GLY A 294 -3.13 9.44 19.56
C GLY A 294 -2.88 10.60 18.59
N THR A 295 -3.40 10.54 17.37
CA THR A 295 -3.40 11.69 16.45
C THR A 295 -4.14 12.90 17.02
N ASP A 296 -3.63 14.10 16.76
CA ASP A 296 -4.31 15.36 17.08
C ASP A 296 -5.31 15.79 15.96
N GLU A 297 -5.28 15.11 14.79
CA GLU A 297 -6.10 15.45 13.61
C GLU A 297 -7.17 14.38 13.31
N PHE A 298 -7.76 13.80 14.36
CA PHE A 298 -8.71 12.68 14.25
C PHE A 298 -9.88 12.95 13.29
N GLU A 299 -10.56 14.12 13.43
CA GLU A 299 -11.71 14.45 12.57
C GLU A 299 -11.26 14.64 11.10
N LEU A 300 -10.08 15.22 10.87
CA LEU A 300 -9.52 15.39 9.53
C LEU A 300 -9.10 14.05 8.93
N ALA A 301 -8.57 13.12 9.73
CA ALA A 301 -8.26 11.77 9.29
C ALA A 301 -9.53 10.97 8.93
N CYS A 302 -10.62 11.13 9.68
CA CYS A 302 -11.93 10.54 9.30
C CYS A 302 -12.43 11.12 7.97
N GLU A 303 -12.31 12.44 7.77
CA GLU A 303 -12.72 13.10 6.53
C GLU A 303 -11.88 12.65 5.34
N TRP A 304 -10.56 12.42 5.54
CA TRP A 304 -9.67 11.84 4.53
C TRP A 304 -10.13 10.46 4.09
N ILE A 305 -10.38 9.54 5.04
CA ILE A 305 -10.83 8.19 4.70
C ILE A 305 -12.19 8.26 4.00
N ASN A 306 -13.13 9.07 4.50
CA ASN A 306 -14.42 9.27 3.87
C ASN A 306 -14.29 9.81 2.42
N TRP A 307 -13.33 10.72 2.19
CA TRP A 307 -13.05 11.28 0.86
C TRP A 307 -12.57 10.21 -0.11
N ILE A 308 -11.54 9.46 0.25
CA ILE A 308 -10.94 8.46 -0.64
C ILE A 308 -11.85 7.26 -0.93
N GLU A 309 -12.84 6.99 -0.07
CA GLU A 309 -13.87 5.95 -0.28
C GLU A 309 -15.04 6.45 -1.13
N SER A 310 -15.11 7.73 -1.46
CA SER A 310 -16.20 8.28 -2.28
C SER A 310 -16.23 7.65 -3.67
N THR A 311 -17.42 7.60 -4.28
CA THR A 311 -17.59 7.08 -5.64
C THR A 311 -16.73 7.83 -6.66
N GLU A 312 -16.55 9.15 -6.49
CA GLU A 312 -15.71 9.97 -7.37
C GLU A 312 -14.24 9.54 -7.30
N GLN A 313 -13.67 9.45 -6.10
CA GLN A 313 -12.28 9.09 -5.89
C GLN A 313 -11.98 7.65 -6.32
N GLN A 314 -12.86 6.73 -5.96
CA GLN A 314 -12.77 5.32 -6.32
C GLN A 314 -12.91 5.11 -7.84
N THR A 315 -13.74 5.92 -8.54
CA THR A 315 -13.82 5.87 -9.99
C THR A 315 -12.57 6.43 -10.65
N ALA A 316 -12.02 7.54 -10.15
CA ALA A 316 -10.76 8.10 -10.65
C ALA A 316 -9.59 7.12 -10.47
N MET A 317 -9.50 6.46 -9.30
CA MET A 317 -8.52 5.41 -9.04
C MET A 317 -8.66 4.23 -10.01
N ALA A 318 -9.88 3.77 -10.25
CA ALA A 318 -10.14 2.61 -11.12
C ALA A 318 -9.89 2.89 -12.60
N THR A 319 -10.09 4.12 -13.05
CA THR A 319 -10.00 4.49 -14.47
C THR A 319 -8.68 5.17 -14.82
N GLY A 320 -7.94 5.66 -13.84
CA GLY A 320 -6.78 6.53 -14.05
C GLY A 320 -7.15 7.90 -14.65
N ILE A 321 -8.43 8.30 -14.56
CA ILE A 321 -8.95 9.50 -15.20
C ILE A 321 -9.62 10.40 -14.17
N SER A 322 -9.20 11.66 -14.14
CA SER A 322 -9.91 12.74 -13.46
C SER A 322 -10.07 13.93 -14.40
N GLU A 323 -11.30 14.41 -14.61
CA GLU A 323 -11.56 15.56 -15.45
C GLU A 323 -11.08 16.87 -14.80
N ALA A 324 -11.16 16.96 -13.49
CA ALA A 324 -10.77 18.13 -12.72
C ALA A 324 -9.24 18.23 -12.53
N TYR A 325 -8.58 17.08 -12.43
CA TYR A 325 -7.13 16.96 -12.21
C TYR A 325 -6.53 16.01 -13.26
N PRO A 326 -6.32 16.47 -14.51
CA PRO A 326 -5.80 15.62 -15.58
C PRO A 326 -4.36 15.18 -15.29
N GLY A 327 -4.09 13.89 -15.42
CA GLY A 327 -2.77 13.28 -15.22
C GLY A 327 -2.73 11.87 -15.77
N ASP A 328 -1.55 11.26 -15.71
CA ASP A 328 -1.34 9.82 -15.97
C ASP A 328 -1.26 9.12 -14.62
N TYR A 329 -2.31 8.40 -14.23
CA TYR A 329 -2.42 7.74 -12.94
C TYR A 329 -2.45 6.22 -13.12
N PHE A 330 -1.82 5.52 -12.19
CA PHE A 330 -1.98 4.07 -12.09
C PHE A 330 -3.43 3.71 -11.77
N THR A 331 -3.84 2.51 -12.17
CA THR A 331 -5.19 2.02 -11.89
C THR A 331 -5.14 0.89 -10.88
N TYR A 332 -6.06 0.95 -9.91
CA TYR A 332 -6.23 -0.07 -8.89
C TYR A 332 -7.69 -0.48 -8.82
N THR A 333 -7.94 -1.71 -8.38
CA THR A 333 -9.30 -2.23 -8.29
C THR A 333 -10.05 -1.57 -7.13
N PRO A 334 -11.16 -0.88 -7.41
CA PRO A 334 -11.93 -0.16 -6.40
C PRO A 334 -12.73 -1.12 -5.52
N ILE A 335 -13.00 -0.69 -4.30
CA ILE A 335 -13.87 -1.42 -3.36
C ILE A 335 -15.30 -0.84 -3.30
N ASN A 336 -15.51 0.35 -3.82
CA ASN A 336 -16.79 1.04 -3.82
C ASN A 336 -17.73 0.44 -4.86
N ALA A 337 -18.92 -0.02 -4.43
CA ALA A 337 -19.89 -0.71 -5.28
C ALA A 337 -20.40 0.14 -6.45
N GLU A 338 -20.60 1.45 -6.22
CA GLU A 338 -21.05 2.36 -7.27
C GLU A 338 -19.95 2.62 -8.30
N ALA A 339 -18.70 2.80 -7.84
CA ALA A 339 -17.55 2.94 -8.73
C ALA A 339 -17.39 1.68 -9.61
N ILE A 340 -17.47 0.48 -9.03
CA ILE A 340 -17.43 -0.80 -9.77
C ILE A 340 -18.55 -0.86 -10.82
N ASN A 341 -19.76 -0.44 -10.47
CA ASN A 341 -20.90 -0.47 -11.38
C ASN A 341 -20.75 0.53 -12.55
N ASN A 342 -20.03 1.64 -12.35
CA ASN A 342 -19.77 2.65 -13.36
C ASN A 342 -18.70 2.25 -14.38
N LEU A 343 -17.92 1.20 -14.12
CA LEU A 343 -16.89 0.71 -15.04
C LEU A 343 -17.51 0.04 -16.28
N THR A 344 -16.86 0.25 -17.43
CA THR A 344 -17.16 -0.50 -18.65
C THR A 344 -16.74 -1.96 -18.53
N ASP A 345 -17.29 -2.85 -19.38
CA ASP A 345 -16.88 -4.26 -19.39
C ASP A 345 -15.37 -4.41 -19.67
N GLU A 346 -14.79 -3.58 -20.54
CA GLU A 346 -13.36 -3.58 -20.83
C GLU A 346 -12.53 -3.20 -19.60
N GLN A 347 -12.94 -2.16 -18.86
CA GLN A 347 -12.28 -1.77 -17.61
C GLN A 347 -12.38 -2.85 -16.54
N LYS A 348 -13.52 -3.53 -16.43
CA LYS A 348 -13.69 -4.65 -15.49
C LYS A 348 -12.75 -5.81 -15.81
N VAL A 349 -12.58 -6.14 -17.10
CA VAL A 349 -11.60 -7.16 -17.53
C VAL A 349 -10.18 -6.73 -17.17
N THR A 350 -9.81 -5.49 -17.46
CA THR A 350 -8.47 -4.96 -17.18
C THR A 350 -8.16 -4.97 -15.68
N LEU A 351 -9.14 -4.58 -14.85
CA LEU A 351 -9.02 -4.57 -13.39
C LEU A 351 -9.27 -5.94 -12.75
N GLN A 352 -9.37 -7.00 -13.53
CA GLN A 352 -9.59 -8.38 -13.05
C GLN A 352 -10.89 -8.57 -12.26
N LEU A 353 -11.90 -7.74 -12.53
CA LEU A 353 -13.24 -7.84 -11.95
C LEU A 353 -14.17 -8.73 -12.77
N ASP A 354 -13.83 -9.04 -14.03
CA ASP A 354 -14.58 -9.94 -14.91
C ASP A 354 -13.64 -10.69 -15.90
N PRO A 355 -13.46 -12.00 -15.76
CA PRO A 355 -13.94 -12.79 -14.64
C PRO A 355 -13.14 -12.49 -13.36
N MET A 356 -13.84 -12.46 -12.22
CA MET A 356 -13.13 -12.48 -10.94
C MET A 356 -12.46 -13.85 -10.72
N PRO A 357 -11.31 -13.90 -10.04
CA PRO A 357 -10.75 -15.17 -9.60
C PRO A 357 -11.77 -16.01 -8.87
N SER A 358 -11.87 -17.30 -9.19
CA SER A 358 -12.82 -18.21 -8.56
C SER A 358 -12.49 -18.47 -7.09
N CYS A 359 -11.24 -18.25 -6.70
CA CYS A 359 -10.74 -18.40 -5.35
C CYS A 359 -9.63 -17.37 -5.14
N ILE A 360 -9.81 -16.49 -4.16
CA ILE A 360 -8.78 -15.55 -3.71
C ILE A 360 -8.28 -16.03 -2.37
N LYS A 361 -6.96 -16.16 -2.24
CA LYS A 361 -6.25 -16.48 -1.00
C LYS A 361 -5.60 -15.20 -0.50
N LEU A 362 -6.14 -14.65 0.58
CA LEU A 362 -5.59 -13.43 1.17
C LEU A 362 -4.26 -13.72 1.86
N LEU A 363 -3.42 -12.69 1.95
CA LEU A 363 -2.19 -12.74 2.72
C LEU A 363 -2.52 -13.07 4.19
N PRO A 364 -1.91 -14.11 4.77
CA PRO A 364 -2.31 -14.56 6.10
C PRO A 364 -1.74 -13.66 7.20
N TYR A 365 -2.53 -13.41 8.23
CA TYR A 365 -2.04 -12.93 9.51
C TYR A 365 -1.63 -14.13 10.37
N ILE A 366 -0.44 -14.08 10.97
CA ILE A 366 0.09 -15.12 11.86
C ILE A 366 0.24 -14.53 13.26
N ALA A 367 -0.64 -14.92 14.17
CA ALA A 367 -0.65 -14.44 15.56
C ALA A 367 0.43 -15.09 16.42
N ASP A 368 0.78 -16.36 16.18
CA ASP A 368 1.80 -17.08 16.93
C ASP A 368 3.21 -16.63 16.53
N PRO A 369 3.98 -15.98 17.42
CA PRO A 369 5.33 -15.51 17.08
C PRO A 369 6.31 -16.64 16.69
N GLU A 370 6.20 -17.84 17.29
CA GLU A 370 7.08 -18.96 16.96
C GLU A 370 6.77 -19.47 15.54
N LEU A 371 5.50 -19.49 15.16
CA LEU A 371 5.09 -19.84 13.81
C LEU A 371 5.49 -18.77 12.80
N LYS A 372 5.33 -17.49 13.16
CA LYS A 372 5.77 -16.37 12.31
C LYS A 372 7.28 -16.43 12.05
N ASP A 373 8.09 -16.71 13.08
CA ASP A 373 9.54 -16.88 12.92
C ASP A 373 9.87 -18.02 11.94
N GLN A 374 9.14 -19.16 12.00
CA GLN A 374 9.35 -20.26 11.08
C GLN A 374 9.03 -19.89 9.62
N TRP A 375 7.97 -19.12 9.39
CA TRP A 375 7.63 -18.64 8.07
C TRP A 375 8.63 -17.58 7.57
N THR A 376 9.10 -16.71 8.45
CA THR A 376 10.15 -15.73 8.13
C THR A 376 11.47 -16.44 7.76
N ASP A 377 11.87 -17.47 8.49
CA ASP A 377 13.03 -18.28 8.16
C ASP A 377 12.89 -18.97 6.80
N LEU A 378 11.69 -19.49 6.50
CA LEU A 378 11.37 -20.10 5.20
C LEU A 378 11.49 -19.10 4.06
N TYR A 379 10.96 -17.88 4.24
CA TYR A 379 11.10 -16.79 3.28
C TYR A 379 12.58 -16.46 3.03
N GLN A 380 13.38 -16.29 4.09
CA GLN A 380 14.81 -16.00 3.97
C GLN A 380 15.58 -17.12 3.22
N GLU A 381 15.22 -18.39 3.42
CA GLU A 381 15.77 -19.51 2.66
C GLU A 381 15.36 -19.45 1.17
N PHE A 382 14.14 -19.02 0.90
CA PHE A 382 13.63 -18.92 -0.47
C PHE A 382 14.31 -17.80 -1.24
N VAL A 383 14.47 -16.61 -0.68
CA VAL A 383 15.03 -15.45 -1.39
C VAL A 383 16.57 -15.40 -1.39
N SER A 384 17.25 -16.11 -0.47
CA SER A 384 18.73 -16.17 -0.42
C SER A 384 19.32 -17.07 -1.50
#